data_dafd1dc726ffde770d191b7b8fc1568d
#
_entry.id   dafd1dc726ffde770d191b7b8fc1568d
#
_cell.length_a   1.000
_cell.length_b   1.000
_cell.length_c   1.000
_cell.angle_alpha   90.00
_cell.angle_beta   90.00
_cell.angle_gamma   90.00
#
_symmetry.space_group_name_H-M   'P 1'
#
loop_
_entity.id
_entity.type
_entity.pdbx_description
1 polymer ?
#
loop_
_entity_poly.entity_id
_entity_poly.type
_entity_poly.pdbx_seq_one_letter_code
_entity_poly.pdbx_strand_id
1 'polypeptide(L)'
;MVTGKELQNKALISLTDGKKVGEIKDLYLDGDATKVAAVFVGKEGVIRQKIWVIERSAIQVCGIDVWLVSGSDKIVNLEDVAGSQTFILGTDLRGREIHTQGGSKIGTLGDLVLDGEARVVGFTLGKTYVQGALAEKKGIVRGALLNLGSKDTPAIVDLPKAEASELPE
;
A
#
# COMPACT_ATOMS: atom_id res chain seq x y z
N MET A 1 -12.41 -6.48 1.93
CA MET A 1 -11.37 -5.47 1.65
C MET A 1 -10.80 -4.93 2.93
N VAL A 2 -9.55 -4.57 2.94
CA VAL A 2 -8.86 -4.02 4.11
C VAL A 2 -8.03 -2.81 3.70
N THR A 3 -7.99 -1.80 4.56
CA THR A 3 -7.15 -0.62 4.34
C THR A 3 -5.77 -0.80 5.00
N GLY A 4 -4.79 -0.03 4.54
CA GLY A 4 -3.47 -0.02 5.16
C GLY A 4 -3.52 0.38 6.64
N LYS A 5 -4.41 1.30 6.98
CA LYS A 5 -4.63 1.75 8.36
C LYS A 5 -5.19 0.63 9.26
N GLU A 6 -6.11 -0.17 8.74
CA GLU A 6 -6.66 -1.32 9.49
C GLU A 6 -5.61 -2.41 9.72
N LEU A 7 -4.65 -2.55 8.81
CA LEU A 7 -3.56 -3.51 8.96
C LEU A 7 -2.46 -3.05 9.91
N GLN A 8 -2.36 -1.76 10.16
CA GLN A 8 -1.32 -1.22 11.02
C GLN A 8 -1.39 -1.81 12.43
N ASN A 9 -0.25 -2.27 12.93
CA ASN A 9 -0.08 -2.95 14.23
C ASN A 9 -0.72 -4.35 14.33
N LYS A 10 -1.21 -4.92 13.24
CA LYS A 10 -1.61 -6.33 13.22
C LYS A 10 -0.39 -7.23 13.42
N ALA A 11 -0.59 -8.32 14.14
CA ALA A 11 0.48 -9.26 14.44
C ALA A 11 0.86 -10.12 13.24
N LEU A 12 2.16 -10.40 13.14
CA LEU A 12 2.76 -11.36 12.23
C LEU A 12 3.14 -12.59 13.05
N ILE A 13 2.55 -13.73 12.74
CA ILE A 13 2.70 -14.98 13.50
C ILE A 13 3.38 -16.03 12.63
N SER A 14 4.42 -16.67 13.17
CA SER A 14 5.12 -17.77 12.51
C SER A 14 4.27 -19.04 12.52
N LEU A 15 4.11 -19.66 11.35
CA LEU A 15 3.42 -20.95 11.20
C LEU A 15 4.19 -22.11 11.79
N THR A 16 5.53 -22.03 11.89
CA THR A 16 6.35 -23.14 12.35
C THR A 16 6.33 -23.33 13.87
N ASP A 17 6.21 -22.26 14.63
CA ASP A 17 6.28 -22.31 16.09
C ASP A 17 5.17 -21.53 16.80
N GLY A 18 4.28 -20.86 16.05
CA GLY A 18 3.19 -20.08 16.60
C GLY A 18 3.63 -18.79 17.31
N LYS A 19 4.89 -18.40 17.21
CA LYS A 19 5.40 -17.20 17.86
C LYS A 19 5.12 -15.94 17.06
N LYS A 20 4.92 -14.84 17.77
CA LYS A 20 4.85 -13.51 17.17
C LYS A 20 6.23 -13.11 16.64
N VAL A 21 6.31 -12.83 15.35
CA VAL A 21 7.53 -12.41 14.66
C VAL A 21 7.69 -10.90 14.70
N GLY A 22 6.59 -10.18 14.67
CA GLY A 22 6.55 -8.73 14.66
C GLY A 22 5.15 -8.22 14.44
N GLU A 23 5.05 -6.96 14.04
CA GLU A 23 3.80 -6.29 13.69
C GLU A 23 3.94 -5.58 12.36
N ILE A 24 2.83 -5.45 11.64
CA ILE A 24 2.77 -4.65 10.41
C ILE A 24 2.89 -3.17 10.81
N LYS A 25 4.00 -2.54 10.47
CA LYS A 25 4.16 -1.09 10.68
C LYS A 25 3.70 -0.29 9.47
N ASP A 26 4.02 -0.80 8.28
CA ASP A 26 3.60 -0.27 7.00
C ASP A 26 3.80 -1.34 5.93
N LEU A 27 3.40 -1.04 4.70
CA LEU A 27 3.51 -1.94 3.57
C LEU A 27 4.36 -1.32 2.48
N TYR A 28 5.31 -2.08 1.95
CA TYR A 28 5.98 -1.76 0.71
C TYR A 28 5.21 -2.38 -0.45
N LEU A 29 4.89 -1.55 -1.43
CA LEU A 29 4.25 -1.95 -2.68
C LEU A 29 5.30 -2.14 -3.76
N ASP A 30 5.00 -2.94 -4.77
CA ASP A 30 5.80 -2.97 -5.99
C ASP A 30 5.82 -1.59 -6.68
N GLY A 31 6.73 -1.40 -7.63
CA GLY A 31 6.92 -0.10 -8.29
C GLY A 31 5.70 0.45 -9.02
N ASP A 32 4.76 -0.43 -9.36
CA ASP A 32 3.49 -0.06 -10.02
C ASP A 32 2.32 0.07 -9.03
N ALA A 33 2.58 -0.13 -7.74
CA ALA A 33 1.55 -0.16 -6.69
C ALA A 33 0.38 -1.08 -7.02
N THR A 34 0.67 -2.29 -7.47
CA THR A 34 -0.35 -3.30 -7.80
C THR A 34 -0.50 -4.37 -6.71
N LYS A 35 0.54 -4.58 -5.93
CA LYS A 35 0.56 -5.58 -4.85
C LYS A 35 1.54 -5.20 -3.75
N VAL A 36 1.34 -5.78 -2.59
CA VAL A 36 2.32 -5.74 -1.52
C VAL A 36 3.55 -6.56 -1.94
N ALA A 37 4.73 -5.95 -1.84
CA ALA A 37 6.02 -6.59 -2.11
C ALA A 37 6.71 -7.05 -0.83
N ALA A 38 6.57 -6.27 0.25
CA ALA A 38 7.13 -6.59 1.56
C ALA A 38 6.36 -5.89 2.67
N VAL A 39 6.44 -6.42 3.87
CA VAL A 39 5.87 -5.81 5.08
C VAL A 39 6.99 -5.14 5.86
N PHE A 40 6.84 -3.86 6.14
CA PHE A 40 7.75 -3.13 7.01
C PHE A 40 7.46 -3.47 8.47
N VAL A 41 8.46 -3.97 9.18
CA VAL A 41 8.33 -4.40 10.59
C VAL A 41 9.14 -3.59 11.57
N GLY A 42 10.10 -2.81 11.11
CA GLY A 42 10.91 -1.96 11.97
C GLY A 42 12.16 -1.44 11.28
N LYS A 43 12.85 -0.54 11.98
CA LYS A 43 14.13 0.00 11.53
C LYS A 43 15.09 0.10 12.70
N GLU A 44 16.37 0.03 12.41
CA GLU A 44 17.45 0.06 13.38
C GLU A 44 18.60 0.93 12.89
N GLY A 45 19.28 1.61 13.81
CA GLY A 45 20.45 2.41 13.54
C GLY A 45 20.16 3.90 13.38
N VAL A 46 21.20 4.73 13.65
CA VAL A 46 21.12 6.20 13.63
C VAL A 46 21.75 6.77 12.35
N ILE A 47 22.94 6.30 11.99
CA ILE A 47 23.70 6.80 10.82
C ILE A 47 23.42 5.97 9.58
N ARG A 48 23.47 4.64 9.71
CA ARG A 48 23.04 3.69 8.67
C ARG A 48 21.82 2.96 9.17
N GLN A 49 20.66 3.37 8.71
CA GLN A 49 19.42 2.70 9.06
C GLN A 49 19.29 1.40 8.28
N LYS A 50 19.11 0.31 9.03
CA LYS A 50 18.62 -0.97 8.49
C LYS A 50 17.11 -0.95 8.56
N ILE A 51 16.47 -1.28 7.45
CA ILE A 51 15.01 -1.39 7.36
C ILE A 51 14.68 -2.86 7.34
N TRP A 52 13.94 -3.31 8.34
CA TRP A 52 13.56 -4.70 8.51
C TRP A 52 12.20 -4.96 7.88
N VAL A 53 12.17 -5.96 7.03
CA VAL A 53 10.96 -6.34 6.28
C VAL A 53 10.79 -7.85 6.27
N ILE A 54 9.56 -8.27 5.96
CA ILE A 54 9.22 -9.64 5.57
C ILE A 54 8.74 -9.60 4.14
N GLU A 55 9.37 -10.35 3.25
CA GLU A 55 8.98 -10.42 1.85
C GLU A 55 7.57 -11.01 1.69
N ARG A 56 6.84 -10.56 0.69
CA ARG A 56 5.50 -11.07 0.40
C ARG A 56 5.49 -12.59 0.22
N SER A 57 6.53 -13.17 -0.37
CA SER A 57 6.67 -14.61 -0.59
C SER A 57 6.73 -15.43 0.71
N ALA A 58 7.16 -14.83 1.81
CA ALA A 58 7.19 -15.47 3.13
C ALA A 58 5.85 -15.38 3.87
N ILE A 59 4.89 -14.62 3.38
CA ILE A 59 3.56 -14.48 3.98
C ILE A 59 2.63 -15.50 3.33
N GLN A 60 2.13 -16.43 4.14
CA GLN A 60 1.29 -17.53 3.69
C GLN A 60 -0.19 -17.18 3.72
N VAL A 61 -0.62 -16.39 4.70
CA VAL A 61 -2.01 -15.98 4.86
C VAL A 61 -2.07 -14.51 5.24
N CYS A 62 -2.85 -13.75 4.47
CA CYS A 62 -3.20 -12.38 4.77
C CYS A 62 -4.56 -12.36 5.46
N GLY A 63 -4.59 -12.66 6.76
CA GLY A 63 -5.82 -12.74 7.53
C GLY A 63 -6.37 -11.37 7.95
N ILE A 64 -7.56 -11.38 8.51
CA ILE A 64 -8.23 -10.17 9.00
C ILE A 64 -7.55 -9.64 10.26
N ASP A 65 -7.21 -10.53 11.19
CA ASP A 65 -6.67 -10.15 12.49
C ASP A 65 -5.16 -10.31 12.59
N VAL A 66 -4.61 -11.30 11.89
CA VAL A 66 -3.18 -11.59 11.85
C VAL A 66 -2.76 -12.01 10.45
N TRP A 67 -1.51 -11.76 10.12
CA TRP A 67 -0.89 -12.35 8.94
C TRP A 67 0.05 -13.47 9.37
N LEU A 68 0.02 -14.57 8.63
CA LEU A 68 0.82 -15.75 8.94
C LEU A 68 2.05 -15.83 8.05
N VAL A 69 3.19 -15.96 8.69
CA VAL A 69 4.51 -16.02 8.06
C VAL A 69 5.02 -17.45 8.09
N SER A 70 5.74 -17.88 7.07
CA SER A 70 6.24 -19.26 6.94
C SER A 70 7.22 -19.69 8.03
N GLY A 71 7.89 -18.75 8.69
CA GLY A 71 8.84 -19.03 9.76
C GLY A 71 9.27 -17.78 10.50
N SER A 72 9.87 -17.96 11.69
CA SER A 72 10.36 -16.85 12.53
C SER A 72 11.67 -16.22 12.02
N ASP A 73 12.34 -16.87 11.07
CA ASP A 73 13.61 -16.46 10.47
C ASP A 73 13.46 -15.65 9.16
N LYS A 74 12.27 -15.08 8.92
CA LYS A 74 11.93 -14.41 7.65
C LYS A 74 12.11 -12.90 7.63
N ILE A 75 12.55 -12.31 8.73
CA ILE A 75 12.89 -10.88 8.77
C ILE A 75 14.24 -10.69 8.07
N VAL A 76 14.26 -9.83 7.07
CA VAL A 76 15.44 -9.52 6.27
C VAL A 76 15.62 -8.00 6.13
N ASN A 77 16.82 -7.57 5.74
CA ASN A 77 17.05 -6.18 5.42
C ASN A 77 16.44 -5.86 4.05
N LEU A 78 15.76 -4.72 3.95
CA LEU A 78 15.15 -4.26 2.68
C LEU A 78 16.17 -4.20 1.53
N GLU A 79 17.40 -3.79 1.82
CA GLU A 79 18.48 -3.74 0.81
C GLU A 79 18.77 -5.09 0.15
N ASP A 80 18.52 -6.19 0.87
CA ASP A 80 18.78 -7.55 0.39
C ASP A 80 17.62 -8.11 -0.42
N VAL A 81 16.50 -7.40 -0.50
CA VAL A 81 15.34 -7.82 -1.26
C VAL A 81 15.49 -7.40 -2.72
N ALA A 82 15.36 -8.34 -3.64
CA ALA A 82 15.45 -8.08 -5.07
C ALA A 82 14.38 -7.08 -5.52
N GLY A 83 14.79 -6.04 -6.26
CA GLY A 83 13.89 -5.01 -6.77
C GLY A 83 13.44 -3.98 -5.74
N SER A 84 13.97 -4.02 -4.53
CA SER A 84 13.55 -3.12 -3.43
C SER A 84 13.75 -1.63 -3.72
N GLN A 85 14.65 -1.28 -4.64
CA GLN A 85 14.88 0.11 -5.07
C GLN A 85 13.66 0.73 -5.74
N THR A 86 12.77 -0.10 -6.29
CA THR A 86 11.53 0.34 -6.96
C THR A 86 10.33 0.35 -6.04
N PHE A 87 10.44 -0.18 -4.83
CA PHE A 87 9.32 -0.31 -3.91
C PHE A 87 8.81 1.06 -3.46
N ILE A 88 7.51 1.14 -3.25
CA ILE A 88 6.84 2.34 -2.77
C ILE A 88 6.27 2.04 -1.39
N LEU A 89 6.62 2.86 -0.41
CA LEU A 89 6.01 2.76 0.92
C LEU A 89 4.57 3.26 0.86
N GLY A 90 3.63 2.49 1.39
CA GLY A 90 2.20 2.79 1.29
C GLY A 90 1.83 4.18 1.82
N THR A 91 2.44 4.59 2.93
CA THR A 91 2.25 5.93 3.49
C THR A 91 2.77 7.07 2.63
N ASP A 92 3.72 6.82 1.72
CA ASP A 92 4.23 7.83 0.78
C ASP A 92 3.21 8.20 -0.31
N LEU A 93 2.23 7.35 -0.55
CA LEU A 93 1.13 7.64 -1.47
C LEU A 93 0.01 8.45 -0.81
N ARG A 94 -0.14 8.34 0.50
CA ARG A 94 -1.18 9.06 1.23
C ARG A 94 -0.94 10.57 1.16
N GLY A 95 -1.98 11.31 0.77
CA GLY A 95 -1.91 12.76 0.63
C GLY A 95 -1.35 13.25 -0.70
N ARG A 96 -0.91 12.34 -1.58
CA ARG A 96 -0.43 12.71 -2.91
C ARG A 96 -1.57 13.33 -3.72
N GLU A 97 -1.29 14.44 -4.39
CA GLU A 97 -2.29 15.09 -5.23
C GLU A 97 -2.65 14.23 -6.44
N ILE A 98 -3.89 14.31 -6.85
CA ILE A 98 -4.43 13.65 -8.04
C ILE A 98 -4.83 14.72 -9.04
N HIS A 99 -4.28 14.63 -10.25
CA HIS A 99 -4.62 15.51 -11.35
C HIS A 99 -5.19 14.71 -12.52
N THR A 100 -6.03 15.37 -13.31
CA THR A 100 -6.48 14.83 -14.60
C THR A 100 -5.35 14.89 -15.63
N GLN A 101 -5.51 14.22 -16.75
CA GLN A 101 -4.59 14.34 -17.89
C GLN A 101 -4.47 15.76 -18.43
N GLY A 102 -5.50 16.57 -18.27
CA GLY A 102 -5.50 17.99 -18.63
C GLY A 102 -4.84 18.91 -17.61
N GLY A 103 -4.33 18.37 -16.49
CA GLY A 103 -3.64 19.13 -15.44
C GLY A 103 -4.53 19.77 -14.40
N SER A 104 -5.79 19.36 -14.30
CA SER A 104 -6.71 19.86 -13.27
C SER A 104 -6.56 19.05 -11.98
N LYS A 105 -6.33 19.73 -10.88
CA LYS A 105 -6.28 19.16 -9.54
C LYS A 105 -7.68 18.75 -9.09
N ILE A 106 -7.86 17.47 -8.75
CA ILE A 106 -9.18 16.92 -8.39
C ILE A 106 -9.29 16.40 -6.96
N GLY A 107 -8.18 16.13 -6.32
CA GLY A 107 -8.17 15.63 -4.95
C GLY A 107 -6.83 15.13 -4.50
N THR A 108 -6.85 14.31 -3.44
CA THR A 108 -5.67 13.61 -2.91
C THR A 108 -5.96 12.14 -2.69
N LEU A 109 -4.93 11.30 -2.83
CA LEU A 109 -5.00 9.90 -2.42
C LEU A 109 -5.13 9.80 -0.90
N GLY A 110 -6.01 8.93 -0.45
CA GLY A 110 -6.13 8.57 0.95
C GLY A 110 -5.32 7.31 1.27
N ASP A 111 -5.98 6.36 1.90
CA ASP A 111 -5.36 5.12 2.32
C ASP A 111 -5.41 4.05 1.23
N LEU A 112 -4.47 3.14 1.28
CA LEU A 112 -4.37 1.95 0.46
C LEU A 112 -5.51 0.98 0.75
N VAL A 113 -6.09 0.37 -0.27
CA VAL A 113 -7.12 -0.67 -0.15
C VAL A 113 -6.61 -1.95 -0.81
N LEU A 114 -6.62 -3.04 -0.04
CA LEU A 114 -6.13 -4.36 -0.46
C LEU A 114 -7.25 -5.39 -0.49
N ASP A 115 -7.09 -6.39 -1.36
CA ASP A 115 -7.89 -7.62 -1.31
C ASP A 115 -7.27 -8.66 -0.35
N GLY A 116 -7.91 -9.82 -0.23
CA GLY A 116 -7.46 -10.90 0.66
C GLY A 116 -6.14 -11.56 0.28
N GLU A 117 -5.59 -11.24 -0.89
CA GLU A 117 -4.28 -11.71 -1.36
C GLU A 117 -3.22 -10.62 -1.36
N ALA A 118 -3.49 -9.52 -0.66
CA ALA A 118 -2.62 -8.35 -0.59
C ALA A 118 -2.30 -7.71 -1.96
N ARG A 119 -3.27 -7.76 -2.88
CA ARG A 119 -3.23 -6.97 -4.11
C ARG A 119 -3.88 -5.62 -3.88
N VAL A 120 -3.35 -4.58 -4.51
CA VAL A 120 -3.89 -3.23 -4.42
C VAL A 120 -5.11 -3.12 -5.34
N VAL A 121 -6.28 -2.96 -4.75
CA VAL A 121 -7.52 -2.73 -5.50
C VAL A 121 -7.76 -1.25 -5.76
N GLY A 122 -7.23 -0.39 -4.92
CA GLY A 122 -7.31 1.05 -5.07
C GLY A 122 -6.89 1.82 -3.84
N PHE A 123 -7.38 3.04 -3.76
CA PHE A 123 -7.09 3.98 -2.68
C PHE A 123 -8.37 4.68 -2.26
N THR A 124 -8.54 4.93 -0.98
CA THR A 124 -9.57 5.86 -0.55
C THR A 124 -9.23 7.26 -1.04
N LEU A 125 -10.21 8.16 -1.09
CA LEU A 125 -9.96 9.57 -1.36
C LEU A 125 -9.69 10.29 -0.04
N GLY A 126 -8.66 11.13 -0.03
CA GLY A 126 -8.37 12.03 1.07
C GLY A 126 -9.25 13.27 0.95
N LYS A 127 -8.81 14.26 0.18
CA LYS A 127 -9.59 15.45 -0.15
C LYS A 127 -10.11 15.37 -1.56
N THR A 128 -11.27 15.99 -1.81
CA THR A 128 -11.87 16.13 -3.14
C THR A 128 -12.11 17.61 -3.41
N TYR A 129 -11.64 18.08 -4.56
CA TYR A 129 -11.75 19.50 -4.95
C TYR A 129 -12.75 19.73 -6.09
N VAL A 130 -13.39 18.66 -6.56
CA VAL A 130 -14.38 18.69 -7.64
C VAL A 130 -15.74 18.30 -7.11
N GLN A 131 -16.79 18.75 -7.78
CA GLN A 131 -18.16 18.28 -7.58
C GLN A 131 -18.46 17.18 -8.61
N GLY A 132 -19.51 16.41 -8.37
CA GLY A 132 -19.96 15.36 -9.27
C GLY A 132 -19.63 13.96 -8.78
N ALA A 133 -19.60 13.00 -9.71
CA ALA A 133 -19.54 11.58 -9.38
C ALA A 133 -18.33 11.19 -8.52
N LEU A 134 -17.17 11.76 -8.75
CA LEU A 134 -15.97 11.45 -7.97
C LEU A 134 -16.10 11.89 -6.50
N ALA A 135 -16.77 13.02 -6.24
CA ALA A 135 -16.94 13.54 -4.89
C ALA A 135 -17.80 12.62 -4.01
N GLU A 136 -18.65 11.81 -4.63
CA GLU A 136 -19.52 10.84 -3.95
C GLU A 136 -18.87 9.46 -3.78
N LYS A 137 -17.72 9.24 -4.41
CA LYS A 137 -16.99 7.97 -4.34
C LYS A 137 -16.21 7.82 -3.03
N LYS A 138 -16.16 6.61 -2.52
CA LYS A 138 -15.33 6.25 -1.37
C LYS A 138 -13.85 6.15 -1.72
N GLY A 139 -13.52 5.96 -2.99
CA GLY A 139 -12.15 5.82 -3.43
C GLY A 139 -12.00 5.68 -4.95
N ILE A 140 -10.77 5.49 -5.37
CA ILE A 140 -10.36 5.31 -6.76
C ILE A 140 -9.80 3.91 -6.93
N VAL A 141 -10.27 3.16 -7.94
CA VAL A 141 -9.67 1.87 -8.30
C VAL A 141 -8.24 2.07 -8.81
N ARG A 142 -7.34 1.13 -8.49
CA ARG A 142 -5.94 1.21 -8.94
C ARG A 142 -5.83 1.40 -10.46
N GLY A 143 -6.66 0.69 -11.22
CA GLY A 143 -6.65 0.76 -12.69
C GLY A 143 -7.04 2.11 -13.30
N ALA A 144 -7.59 3.03 -12.52
CA ALA A 144 -7.88 4.39 -12.97
C ALA A 144 -6.67 5.34 -12.85
N LEU A 145 -5.62 4.95 -12.13
CA LEU A 145 -4.39 5.71 -12.03
C LEU A 145 -3.47 5.39 -13.21
N LEU A 146 -3.25 6.36 -14.07
CA LEU A 146 -2.38 6.25 -15.25
C LEU A 146 -0.91 6.41 -14.88
N ASN A 147 -0.62 7.22 -13.87
CA ASN A 147 0.70 7.45 -13.33
C ASN A 147 0.59 7.71 -11.83
N LEU A 148 1.46 7.11 -11.05
CA LEU A 148 1.47 7.28 -9.59
C LEU A 148 2.10 8.59 -9.14
N GLY A 149 2.77 9.30 -10.04
CA GLY A 149 3.57 10.45 -9.69
C GLY A 149 4.78 10.08 -8.84
N SER A 150 5.28 11.07 -8.14
CA SER A 150 6.38 10.93 -7.20
C SER A 150 6.12 11.77 -5.96
N LYS A 151 7.09 11.88 -5.07
CA LYS A 151 6.99 12.76 -3.91
C LYS A 151 6.69 14.21 -4.29
N ASP A 152 7.22 14.67 -5.43
CA ASP A 152 7.13 16.06 -5.90
C ASP A 152 6.19 16.25 -7.10
N THR A 153 5.61 15.17 -7.62
CA THR A 153 4.71 15.21 -8.78
C THR A 153 3.40 14.50 -8.48
N PRO A 154 2.26 15.01 -8.99
CA PRO A 154 0.97 14.41 -8.72
C PRO A 154 0.80 13.05 -9.40
N ALA A 155 -0.10 12.24 -8.88
CA ALA A 155 -0.66 11.11 -9.59
C ALA A 155 -1.60 11.61 -10.69
N ILE A 156 -1.62 10.91 -11.82
CA ILE A 156 -2.50 11.24 -12.95
C ILE A 156 -3.59 10.19 -13.04
N VAL A 157 -4.82 10.64 -13.15
CA VAL A 157 -6.00 9.78 -13.20
C VAL A 157 -6.71 9.87 -14.54
N ASP A 158 -7.23 8.73 -14.98
CA ASP A 158 -8.29 8.65 -15.99
C ASP A 158 -9.62 8.97 -15.28
N LEU A 159 -10.08 10.22 -15.36
CA LEU A 159 -11.26 10.69 -14.62
C LEU A 159 -12.53 9.92 -15.04
N PRO A 160 -12.85 9.72 -16.34
CA PRO A 160 -14.02 8.93 -16.71
C PRO A 160 -14.00 7.52 -16.12
N LYS A 161 -12.85 6.86 -16.11
CA LYS A 161 -12.69 5.54 -15.52
C LYS A 161 -12.85 5.56 -13.99
N ALA A 162 -12.30 6.55 -13.33
CA ALA A 162 -12.46 6.72 -11.88
C ALA A 162 -13.91 6.95 -11.49
N GLU A 163 -14.65 7.73 -12.28
CA GLU A 163 -16.07 8.00 -12.06
C GLU A 163 -16.96 6.78 -12.34
N ALA A 164 -16.60 5.97 -13.35
CA ALA A 164 -17.35 4.78 -13.74
C ALA A 164 -17.10 3.54 -12.88
N SER A 165 -16.00 3.52 -12.12
CA SER A 165 -15.57 2.37 -11.32
C SER A 165 -15.82 2.60 -9.83
N GLU A 166 -16.00 1.50 -9.09
CA GLU A 166 -16.12 1.53 -7.63
C GLU A 166 -15.13 0.58 -6.99
N LEU A 167 -14.67 0.93 -5.80
CA LEU A 167 -13.91 -0.01 -4.99
C LEU A 167 -14.84 -1.18 -4.62
N PRO A 168 -14.35 -2.42 -4.71
CA PRO A 168 -15.11 -3.56 -4.24
C PRO A 168 -15.45 -3.41 -2.74
N GLU A 169 -16.58 -3.94 -2.33
CA GLU A 169 -17.02 -3.98 -0.93
C GLU A 169 -16.21 -4.98 -0.10
#